data_7deefa3d193bd7a44b11fa9c01b286f2
#
_entry.id   7deefa3d193bd7a44b11fa9c01b286f2
#
_cell.length_a   1.000
_cell.length_b   1.000
_cell.length_c   1.000
_cell.angle_alpha   90.00
_cell.angle_beta   90.00
_cell.angle_gamma   90.00
#
_symmetry.space_group_name_H-M   'P 1'
#
loop_
_entity.id
_entity.type
_entity.pdbx_description
1 polymer ?
#
loop_
_entity_poly.entity_id
_entity_poly.type
_entity_poly.pdbx_seq_one_letter_code
_entity_poly.pdbx_strand_id
1 'polypeptide(L)'
;CMEQTGKKRGILFLDEINCVSETLAPVMLQLLQDKKFGNQHIPDDWLIVAAGNPPEYNKSVREFDVATLDRVRKIEVLPELSVWLSYAEKNQIHGAVTTYLMAHSDHFYSVSQEADEKRFVTARGWEDLSAVLKSYEILNFPVDEALIGQYLQEEKTAEEFSSYYRIYEKYGQDYGV
;
A
#
# COMPACT_ATOMS: atom_id res chain seq x y z
N CYS A 1 -13.06 -21.20 11.56
CA CYS A 1 -12.26 -20.09 12.17
C CYS A 1 -13.01 -19.32 13.25
N MET A 2 -14.21 -18.79 12.97
CA MET A 2 -14.96 -17.97 13.94
C MET A 2 -15.43 -18.80 15.16
N GLU A 3 -15.90 -20.01 14.95
CA GLU A 3 -16.26 -20.94 16.01
C GLU A 3 -15.08 -21.35 16.88
N GLN A 4 -13.89 -21.43 16.31
CA GLN A 4 -12.66 -21.78 17.04
C GLN A 4 -12.14 -20.67 17.96
N THR A 5 -12.51 -19.40 17.72
CA THR A 5 -12.06 -18.28 18.56
C THR A 5 -12.90 -18.13 19.83
N GLY A 6 -14.09 -18.72 19.91
CA GLY A 6 -15.05 -18.56 21.00
C GLY A 6 -15.52 -17.11 21.25
N LYS A 7 -15.15 -16.16 20.36
CA LYS A 7 -15.50 -14.74 20.50
C LYS A 7 -16.90 -14.50 19.97
N LYS A 8 -17.73 -13.83 20.76
CA LYS A 8 -19.10 -13.47 20.38
C LYS A 8 -19.19 -12.35 19.36
N ARG A 9 -18.16 -11.47 19.28
CA ARG A 9 -18.11 -10.32 18.36
C ARG A 9 -16.72 -10.17 17.79
N GLY A 10 -16.62 -9.58 16.58
CA GLY A 10 -15.34 -9.35 15.90
C GLY A 10 -15.50 -8.61 14.58
N ILE A 11 -14.40 -8.51 13.89
CA ILE A 11 -14.33 -7.97 12.51
C ILE A 11 -13.84 -9.11 11.62
N LEU A 12 -14.58 -9.36 10.54
CA LEU A 12 -14.12 -10.14 9.40
C LEU A 12 -13.60 -9.20 8.34
N PHE A 13 -12.29 -9.19 8.13
CA PHE A 13 -11.66 -8.40 7.09
C PHE A 13 -11.43 -9.24 5.84
N LEU A 14 -11.87 -8.73 4.69
CA LEU A 14 -11.75 -9.37 3.38
C LEU A 14 -10.93 -8.45 2.49
N ASP A 15 -9.72 -8.86 2.16
CA ASP A 15 -8.85 -8.10 1.27
C ASP A 15 -9.07 -8.48 -0.19
N GLU A 16 -8.83 -7.52 -1.11
CA GLU A 16 -8.98 -7.68 -2.56
C GLU A 16 -10.34 -8.25 -3.01
N ILE A 17 -11.42 -7.84 -2.33
CA ILE A 17 -12.77 -8.40 -2.54
C ILE A 17 -13.26 -8.29 -3.99
N ASN A 18 -12.77 -7.33 -4.74
CA ASN A 18 -13.15 -7.07 -6.13
C ASN A 18 -12.19 -7.68 -7.17
N CYS A 19 -11.19 -8.45 -6.72
CA CYS A 19 -10.29 -9.23 -7.59
C CYS A 19 -10.73 -10.69 -7.78
N VAL A 20 -11.90 -11.05 -7.29
CA VAL A 20 -12.43 -12.43 -7.38
C VAL A 20 -12.92 -12.77 -8.80
N SER A 21 -12.90 -14.07 -9.13
CA SER A 21 -13.42 -14.57 -10.42
C SER A 21 -14.92 -14.30 -10.58
N GLU A 22 -15.41 -14.31 -11.84
CA GLU A 22 -16.84 -14.16 -12.15
C GLU A 22 -17.74 -15.14 -11.41
N THR A 23 -17.27 -16.35 -11.25
CA THR A 23 -18.02 -17.41 -10.58
C THR A 23 -18.13 -17.22 -9.08
N LEU A 24 -17.15 -16.52 -8.46
CA LEU A 24 -17.14 -16.25 -7.03
C LEU A 24 -17.76 -14.90 -6.66
N ALA A 25 -17.82 -13.95 -7.59
CA ALA A 25 -18.36 -12.62 -7.30
C ALA A 25 -19.78 -12.65 -6.68
N PRO A 26 -20.77 -13.43 -7.19
CA PRO A 26 -22.10 -13.50 -6.58
C PRO A 26 -22.06 -14.03 -5.12
N VAL A 27 -21.17 -14.98 -4.84
CA VAL A 27 -21.02 -15.54 -3.48
C VAL A 27 -20.43 -14.52 -2.52
N MET A 28 -19.44 -13.75 -2.99
CA MET A 28 -18.85 -12.67 -2.18
C MET A 28 -19.85 -11.54 -1.92
N LEU A 29 -20.70 -11.21 -2.90
CA LEU A 29 -21.78 -10.25 -2.71
C LEU A 29 -22.81 -10.75 -1.70
N GLN A 30 -23.20 -12.01 -1.76
CA GLN A 30 -24.08 -12.63 -0.76
C GLN A 30 -23.46 -12.58 0.64
N LEU A 31 -22.14 -12.82 0.74
CA LEU A 31 -21.43 -12.70 2.02
C LEU A 31 -21.51 -11.28 2.59
N LEU A 32 -21.31 -10.26 1.76
CA LEU A 32 -21.40 -8.85 2.20
C LEU A 32 -22.83 -8.46 2.59
N GLN A 33 -23.84 -8.94 1.85
CA GLN A 33 -25.23 -8.55 2.04
C GLN A 33 -25.92 -9.33 3.16
N ASP A 34 -25.78 -10.65 3.13
CA ASP A 34 -26.57 -11.57 3.96
C ASP A 34 -25.75 -12.20 5.09
N LYS A 35 -24.46 -11.88 5.19
CA LYS A 35 -23.52 -12.53 6.11
C LYS A 35 -23.50 -14.06 5.95
N LYS A 36 -23.68 -14.56 4.71
CA LYS A 36 -23.71 -15.98 4.39
C LYS A 36 -22.65 -16.36 3.37
N PHE A 37 -21.99 -17.46 3.61
CA PHE A 37 -21.07 -18.09 2.68
C PHE A 37 -21.43 -19.58 2.55
N GLY A 38 -22.09 -19.95 1.47
CA GLY A 38 -22.68 -21.27 1.32
C GLY A 38 -23.67 -21.59 2.45
N ASN A 39 -23.41 -22.64 3.21
CA ASN A 39 -24.24 -23.03 4.36
C ASN A 39 -23.75 -22.42 5.69
N GLN A 40 -22.72 -21.60 5.67
CA GLN A 40 -22.19 -20.96 6.87
C GLN A 40 -22.74 -19.55 7.03
N HIS A 41 -23.05 -19.20 8.28
CA HIS A 41 -23.54 -17.86 8.63
C HIS A 41 -22.53 -17.15 9.52
N ILE A 42 -22.22 -15.89 9.20
CA ILE A 42 -21.42 -15.03 10.07
C ILE A 42 -22.31 -14.51 11.18
N PRO A 43 -21.95 -14.65 12.47
CA PRO A 43 -22.76 -14.17 13.56
C PRO A 43 -23.09 -12.67 13.44
N ASP A 44 -24.27 -12.27 13.90
CA ASP A 44 -24.80 -10.90 13.74
C ASP A 44 -23.88 -9.84 14.35
N ASP A 45 -23.25 -10.16 15.48
CA ASP A 45 -22.32 -9.28 16.19
C ASP A 45 -20.94 -9.14 15.52
N TRP A 46 -20.75 -9.74 14.33
CA TRP A 46 -19.54 -9.57 13.54
C TRP A 46 -19.75 -8.51 12.45
N LEU A 47 -18.80 -7.56 12.38
CA LEU A 47 -18.74 -6.58 11.29
C LEU A 47 -17.94 -7.16 10.14
N ILE A 48 -18.46 -7.04 8.92
CA ILE A 48 -17.68 -7.33 7.71
C ILE A 48 -17.08 -6.03 7.22
N VAL A 49 -15.77 -6.02 7.02
CA VAL A 49 -15.02 -4.93 6.40
C VAL A 49 -14.30 -5.52 5.20
N ALA A 50 -14.43 -4.88 4.06
CA ALA A 50 -13.79 -5.33 2.83
C ALA A 50 -12.90 -4.22 2.26
N ALA A 51 -11.75 -4.58 1.73
CA ALA A 51 -10.89 -3.71 0.96
C ALA A 51 -10.84 -4.16 -0.50
N GLY A 52 -10.65 -3.22 -1.39
CA GLY A 52 -10.50 -3.47 -2.81
C GLY A 52 -9.76 -2.32 -3.47
N ASN A 53 -9.07 -2.62 -4.55
CA ASN A 53 -8.35 -1.63 -5.33
C ASN A 53 -9.25 -1.07 -6.42
N PRO A 54 -9.12 0.21 -6.79
CA PRO A 54 -9.83 0.75 -7.93
C PRO A 54 -9.29 0.18 -9.26
N PRO A 55 -10.07 0.21 -10.35
CA PRO A 55 -9.72 -0.38 -11.65
C PRO A 55 -8.38 0.12 -12.22
N GLU A 56 -7.97 1.31 -11.83
CA GLU A 56 -6.73 1.94 -12.25
C GLU A 56 -5.49 1.13 -11.82
N TYR A 57 -5.57 0.43 -10.71
CA TYR A 57 -4.45 -0.36 -10.17
C TYR A 57 -4.40 -1.78 -10.74
N ASN A 58 -5.54 -2.31 -11.17
CA ASN A 58 -5.62 -3.68 -11.65
C ASN A 58 -6.75 -3.84 -12.66
N LYS A 59 -6.42 -4.17 -13.90
CA LYS A 59 -7.40 -4.39 -14.98
C LYS A 59 -8.36 -5.57 -14.71
N SER A 60 -8.03 -6.46 -13.79
CA SER A 60 -8.87 -7.59 -13.38
C SER A 60 -9.89 -7.21 -12.30
N VAL A 61 -9.82 -5.99 -11.79
CA VAL A 61 -10.76 -5.48 -10.80
C VAL A 61 -12.12 -5.25 -11.43
N ARG A 62 -13.16 -5.61 -10.69
CA ARG A 62 -14.55 -5.37 -11.05
C ARG A 62 -15.12 -4.25 -10.21
N GLU A 63 -15.88 -3.39 -10.85
CA GLU A 63 -16.70 -2.44 -10.14
C GLU A 63 -17.94 -3.16 -9.54
N PHE A 64 -18.28 -2.79 -8.32
CA PHE A 64 -19.53 -3.24 -7.72
C PHE A 64 -20.70 -2.52 -8.39
N ASP A 65 -21.77 -3.25 -8.60
CA ASP A 65 -23.01 -2.66 -9.10
C ASP A 65 -23.66 -1.72 -8.06
N VAL A 66 -24.57 -0.88 -8.54
CA VAL A 66 -25.24 0.11 -7.70
C VAL A 66 -26.02 -0.56 -6.55
N ALA A 67 -26.59 -1.74 -6.77
CA ALA A 67 -27.36 -2.46 -5.76
C ALA A 67 -26.46 -2.94 -4.61
N THR A 68 -25.21 -3.32 -4.91
CA THR A 68 -24.20 -3.67 -3.92
C THR A 68 -23.72 -2.44 -3.16
N LEU A 69 -23.41 -1.36 -3.89
CA LEU A 69 -22.92 -0.11 -3.29
C LEU A 69 -23.96 0.54 -2.36
N ASP A 70 -25.26 0.37 -2.64
CA ASP A 70 -26.34 0.86 -1.78
C ASP A 70 -26.37 0.17 -0.40
N ARG A 71 -25.89 -1.06 -0.33
CA ARG A 71 -25.87 -1.88 0.90
C ARG A 71 -24.60 -1.77 1.73
N VAL A 72 -23.54 -1.21 1.18
CA VAL A 72 -22.26 -1.01 1.87
C VAL A 72 -21.99 0.47 2.14
N ARG A 73 -21.07 0.76 3.01
CA ARG A 73 -20.54 2.12 3.18
C ARG A 73 -19.15 2.18 2.57
N LYS A 74 -19.04 2.81 1.40
CA LYS A 74 -17.78 3.02 0.72
C LYS A 74 -17.00 4.12 1.43
N ILE A 75 -15.75 3.81 1.77
CA ILE A 75 -14.76 4.76 2.27
C ILE A 75 -13.61 4.74 1.27
N GLU A 76 -13.26 5.89 0.77
CA GLU A 76 -12.11 6.05 -0.12
C GLU A 76 -10.88 6.41 0.71
N VAL A 77 -9.81 5.64 0.54
CA VAL A 77 -8.53 5.86 1.22
C VAL A 77 -7.54 6.38 0.19
N LEU A 78 -7.12 7.62 0.36
CA LEU A 78 -6.16 8.28 -0.52
C LEU A 78 -4.77 8.30 0.11
N PRO A 79 -3.69 8.21 -0.69
CA PRO A 79 -2.33 8.39 -0.20
C PRO A 79 -2.12 9.86 0.16
N GLU A 80 -1.77 10.13 1.43
CA GLU A 80 -1.51 11.48 1.93
C GLU A 80 -0.15 11.53 2.62
N LEU A 81 0.77 12.35 2.09
CA LEU A 81 2.14 12.44 2.58
C LEU A 81 2.22 12.88 4.05
N SER A 82 1.41 13.84 4.47
CA SER A 82 1.43 14.34 5.86
C SER A 82 1.09 13.24 6.88
N VAL A 83 0.12 12.40 6.54
CA VAL A 83 -0.27 11.24 7.36
C VAL A 83 0.84 10.19 7.34
N TRP A 84 1.40 9.93 6.16
CA TRP A 84 2.49 8.98 6.02
C TRP A 84 3.77 9.43 6.75
N LEU A 85 4.12 10.71 6.74
CA LEU A 85 5.26 11.23 7.51
C LEU A 85 5.08 11.02 9.02
N SER A 86 3.86 11.17 9.54
CA SER A 86 3.56 10.85 10.94
C SER A 86 3.72 9.35 11.26
N TYR A 87 3.41 8.48 10.30
CA TYR A 87 3.69 7.05 10.36
C TYR A 87 5.19 6.78 10.29
N ALA A 88 5.89 7.45 9.35
CA ALA A 88 7.32 7.31 9.11
C ALA A 88 8.16 7.62 10.36
N GLU A 89 7.82 8.66 11.09
CA GLU A 89 8.47 9.01 12.35
C GLU A 89 8.34 7.89 13.39
N LYS A 90 7.12 7.36 13.59
CA LYS A 90 6.85 6.27 14.55
C LYS A 90 7.55 4.96 14.18
N ASN A 91 7.70 4.68 12.91
CA ASN A 91 8.32 3.46 12.38
C ASN A 91 9.79 3.65 12.01
N GLN A 92 10.34 4.81 12.37
CA GLN A 92 11.77 5.10 12.14
C GLN A 92 12.19 4.91 10.67
N ILE A 93 11.37 5.38 9.74
CA ILE A 93 11.72 5.39 8.32
C ILE A 93 13.03 6.18 8.14
N HIS A 94 13.87 5.73 7.21
CA HIS A 94 15.19 6.30 6.95
C HIS A 94 15.14 7.83 6.71
N GLY A 95 16.04 8.58 7.36
CA GLY A 95 16.06 10.04 7.31
C GLY A 95 16.16 10.62 5.90
N ALA A 96 16.95 10.00 5.01
CA ALA A 96 17.02 10.43 3.61
C ALA A 96 15.67 10.36 2.90
N VAL A 97 14.86 9.33 3.17
CA VAL A 97 13.53 9.17 2.56
C VAL A 97 12.58 10.27 3.05
N THR A 98 12.51 10.48 4.36
CA THR A 98 11.59 11.47 4.94
C THR A 98 11.96 12.90 4.54
N THR A 99 13.24 13.26 4.59
CA THR A 99 13.71 14.60 4.22
C THR A 99 13.58 14.87 2.71
N TYR A 100 13.81 13.86 1.87
CA TYR A 100 13.56 13.97 0.44
C TYR A 100 12.08 14.24 0.14
N LEU A 101 11.18 13.47 0.71
CA LEU A 101 9.74 13.62 0.48
C LEU A 101 9.16 14.91 1.05
N MET A 102 9.75 15.47 2.11
CA MET A 102 9.40 16.81 2.58
C MET A 102 9.74 17.91 1.56
N ALA A 103 10.81 17.73 0.79
CA ALA A 103 11.23 18.66 -0.24
C ALA A 103 10.53 18.41 -1.61
N HIS A 104 10.18 17.15 -1.89
CA HIS A 104 9.62 16.69 -3.17
C HIS A 104 8.34 15.90 -2.92
N SER A 105 7.30 16.58 -2.45
CA SER A 105 6.03 15.94 -2.04
C SER A 105 5.27 15.26 -3.19
N ASP A 106 5.47 15.73 -4.41
CA ASP A 106 4.92 15.17 -5.65
C ASP A 106 5.50 13.79 -6.02
N HIS A 107 6.67 13.43 -5.47
CA HIS A 107 7.30 12.13 -5.66
C HIS A 107 6.81 11.05 -4.67
N PHE A 108 5.90 11.39 -3.75
CA PHE A 108 5.42 10.44 -2.75
C PHE A 108 4.60 9.30 -3.35
N TYR A 109 3.73 9.64 -4.31
CA TYR A 109 2.81 8.66 -4.87
C TYR A 109 2.48 9.00 -6.32
N SER A 110 2.79 8.08 -7.21
CA SER A 110 2.52 8.19 -8.63
C SER A 110 2.21 6.79 -9.19
N VAL A 111 1.16 6.68 -9.99
CA VAL A 111 0.82 5.46 -10.72
C VAL A 111 0.49 5.84 -12.16
N SER A 112 1.38 5.53 -13.09
CA SER A 112 1.15 5.74 -14.53
C SER A 112 0.38 4.57 -15.11
N GLN A 113 -0.61 4.89 -15.97
CA GLN A 113 -1.44 3.92 -16.68
C GLN A 113 -1.07 3.77 -18.16
N GLU A 114 0.06 4.32 -18.59
CA GLU A 114 0.47 4.16 -19.98
C GLU A 114 0.64 2.69 -20.34
N ALA A 115 0.10 2.31 -21.50
CA ALA A 115 -0.26 0.92 -21.84
C ALA A 115 0.91 -0.08 -21.85
N ASP A 116 2.15 0.38 -22.00
CA ASP A 116 3.32 -0.47 -22.22
C ASP A 116 4.33 -0.49 -21.06
N GLU A 117 4.31 0.49 -20.15
CA GLU A 117 5.20 0.52 -19.00
C GLU A 117 4.46 0.91 -17.72
N LYS A 118 4.34 -0.03 -16.80
CA LYS A 118 3.82 0.25 -15.45
C LYS A 118 4.90 0.97 -14.66
N ARG A 119 4.82 2.30 -14.60
CA ARG A 119 5.67 3.11 -13.75
C ARG A 119 4.89 3.52 -12.51
N PHE A 120 5.44 3.27 -11.35
CA PHE A 120 4.77 3.64 -10.10
C PHE A 120 5.76 3.93 -8.98
N VAL A 121 5.33 4.82 -8.10
CA VAL A 121 5.92 5.06 -6.79
C VAL A 121 4.82 4.99 -5.77
N THR A 122 5.03 4.29 -4.69
CA THR A 122 4.02 4.09 -3.65
C THR A 122 4.61 4.28 -2.26
N ALA A 123 3.74 4.52 -1.27
CA ALA A 123 4.12 4.59 0.12
C ALA A 123 4.86 3.31 0.60
N ARG A 124 4.45 2.14 0.10
CA ARG A 124 5.12 0.86 0.37
C ARG A 124 6.51 0.82 -0.23
N GLY A 125 6.68 1.26 -1.49
CA GLY A 125 7.99 1.31 -2.14
C GLY A 125 9.00 2.15 -1.35
N TRP A 126 8.57 3.29 -0.82
CA TRP A 126 9.40 4.13 0.06
C TRP A 126 9.76 3.46 1.39
N GLU A 127 8.82 2.73 1.99
CA GLU A 127 9.07 1.98 3.24
C GLU A 127 10.05 0.82 3.02
N ASP A 128 9.84 0.03 1.96
CA ASP A 128 10.71 -1.08 1.60
C ASP A 128 12.13 -0.58 1.26
N LEU A 129 12.23 0.51 0.49
CA LEU A 129 13.51 1.17 0.21
C LEU A 129 14.21 1.60 1.50
N SER A 130 13.49 2.22 2.43
CA SER A 130 14.03 2.62 3.74
C SER A 130 14.64 1.43 4.49
N ALA A 131 13.97 0.28 4.50
CA ALA A 131 14.48 -0.92 5.16
C ALA A 131 15.77 -1.43 4.51
N VAL A 132 15.85 -1.35 3.19
CA VAL A 132 17.04 -1.74 2.42
C VAL A 132 18.20 -0.78 2.65
N LEU A 133 17.96 0.52 2.60
CA LEU A 133 19.00 1.53 2.87
C LEU A 133 19.66 1.30 4.23
N LYS A 134 18.88 1.14 5.28
CA LYS A 134 19.38 0.83 6.63
C LYS A 134 20.22 -0.45 6.67
N SER A 135 19.79 -1.47 5.95
CA SER A 135 20.52 -2.74 5.90
C SER A 135 21.85 -2.58 5.17
N TYR A 136 21.89 -1.82 4.08
CA TYR A 136 23.07 -1.55 3.30
C TYR A 136 24.08 -0.67 4.07
N GLU A 137 23.59 0.30 4.84
CA GLU A 137 24.43 1.10 5.74
C GLU A 137 25.12 0.23 6.81
N ILE A 138 24.36 -0.66 7.47
CA ILE A 138 24.93 -1.58 8.48
C ILE A 138 26.00 -2.50 7.87
N LEU A 139 25.78 -2.95 6.64
CA LEU A 139 26.67 -3.88 5.93
C LEU A 139 27.79 -3.16 5.17
N ASN A 140 27.79 -1.84 5.12
CA ASN A 140 28.69 -1.02 4.31
C ASN A 140 28.66 -1.40 2.82
N PHE A 141 27.46 -1.70 2.28
CA PHE A 141 27.26 -1.95 0.87
C PHE A 141 26.93 -0.64 0.13
N PRO A 142 27.43 -0.47 -1.09
CA PRO A 142 27.10 0.72 -1.88
C PRO A 142 25.64 0.68 -2.32
N VAL A 143 24.98 1.83 -2.24
CA VAL A 143 23.64 2.04 -2.78
C VAL A 143 23.79 2.72 -4.13
N ASP A 144 23.22 2.11 -5.17
CA ASP A 144 23.20 2.65 -6.52
C ASP A 144 21.77 2.90 -7.01
N GLU A 145 21.65 3.55 -8.16
CA GLU A 145 20.40 3.87 -8.80
C GLU A 145 19.63 2.61 -9.21
N ALA A 146 20.31 1.54 -9.61
CA ALA A 146 19.69 0.29 -10.00
C ALA A 146 18.99 -0.38 -8.81
N LEU A 147 19.57 -0.30 -7.62
CA LEU A 147 18.92 -0.75 -6.38
C LEU A 147 17.67 0.08 -6.07
N ILE A 148 17.80 1.41 -6.11
CA ILE A 148 16.68 2.32 -5.83
C ILE A 148 15.53 2.11 -6.80
N GLY A 149 15.81 1.94 -8.10
CA GLY A 149 14.83 1.69 -9.15
C GLY A 149 14.03 0.39 -8.99
N GLN A 150 14.49 -0.56 -8.16
CA GLN A 150 13.71 -1.75 -7.82
C GLN A 150 12.51 -1.45 -6.92
N TYR A 151 12.58 -0.36 -6.15
CA TYR A 151 11.55 0.07 -5.20
C TYR A 151 10.73 1.25 -5.71
N LEU A 152 11.41 2.19 -6.41
CA LEU A 152 10.81 3.35 -7.05
C LEU A 152 10.81 3.12 -8.56
N GLN A 153 9.73 2.51 -9.08
CA GLN A 153 9.67 2.08 -10.49
C GLN A 153 9.35 3.22 -11.47
N GLU A 154 9.44 4.46 -11.03
CA GLU A 154 9.45 5.63 -11.88
C GLU A 154 10.90 6.12 -12.01
N GLU A 155 11.44 6.05 -13.23
CA GLU A 155 12.85 6.31 -13.53
C GLU A 155 13.33 7.68 -13.05
N LYS A 156 12.54 8.73 -13.31
CA LYS A 156 12.87 10.08 -12.90
C LYS A 156 12.99 10.21 -11.38
N THR A 157 12.02 9.70 -10.63
CA THR A 157 12.03 9.72 -9.15
C THR A 157 13.20 8.91 -8.59
N ALA A 158 13.51 7.76 -9.19
CA ALA A 158 14.65 6.93 -8.78
C ALA A 158 16.00 7.64 -9.00
N GLU A 159 16.20 8.27 -10.16
CA GLU A 159 17.39 9.04 -10.48
C GLU A 159 17.58 10.25 -9.55
N GLU A 160 16.52 11.04 -9.35
CA GLU A 160 16.56 12.22 -8.48
C GLU A 160 16.80 11.83 -7.03
N PHE A 161 16.14 10.78 -6.52
CA PHE A 161 16.38 10.28 -5.17
C PHE A 161 17.80 9.70 -5.03
N SER A 162 18.33 8.97 -6.03
CA SER A 162 19.69 8.46 -6.01
C SER A 162 20.72 9.59 -5.89
N SER A 163 20.53 10.66 -6.65
CA SER A 163 21.39 11.84 -6.59
C SER A 163 21.34 12.53 -5.22
N TYR A 164 20.13 12.64 -4.66
CA TYR A 164 19.93 13.17 -3.32
C TYR A 164 20.56 12.30 -2.25
N TYR A 165 20.39 10.97 -2.32
CA TYR A 165 20.91 10.03 -1.34
C TYR A 165 22.46 10.07 -1.25
N ARG A 166 23.16 10.18 -2.37
CA ARG A 166 24.63 10.34 -2.40
C ARG A 166 25.09 11.58 -1.63
N ILE A 167 24.33 12.67 -1.74
CA ILE A 167 24.62 13.91 -1.01
C ILE A 167 24.32 13.71 0.48
N TYR A 168 23.17 13.12 0.81
CA TYR A 168 22.76 12.84 2.18
C TYR A 168 23.78 11.96 2.91
N GLU A 169 24.25 10.86 2.29
CA GLU A 169 25.24 9.96 2.85
C GLU A 169 26.57 10.69 3.13
N LYS A 170 27.04 11.50 2.18
CA LYS A 170 28.27 12.28 2.35
C LYS A 170 28.17 13.24 3.53
N TYR A 171 27.09 13.97 3.66
CA TYR A 171 26.92 14.93 4.76
C TYR A 171 26.62 14.23 6.08
N GLY A 172 25.92 13.10 6.10
CA GLY A 172 25.70 12.28 7.28
C GLY A 172 27.01 11.81 7.91
N GLN A 173 27.98 11.42 7.08
CA GLN A 173 29.32 11.04 7.53
C GLN A 173 30.13 12.24 8.09
N ASP A 174 29.97 13.42 7.49
CA ASP A 174 30.70 14.63 7.88
C ASP A 174 30.20 15.25 9.19
N TYR A 175 28.92 15.11 9.51
CA TYR A 175 28.26 15.77 10.65
C TYR A 175 27.82 14.82 11.76
N GLY A 176 28.01 13.52 11.62
CA GLY A 176 27.72 12.51 12.66
C GLY A 176 26.24 12.41 13.05
N VAL A 177 25.37 12.61 12.08
CA VAL A 177 23.90 12.53 12.27
C VAL A 177 23.39 11.14 11.94
#